data_c4cdb7fbe45667786d3ee1c4d56ae35a
#
_entry.id   c4cdb7fbe45667786d3ee1c4d56ae35a
#
_cell.length_a   1.000
_cell.length_b   1.000
_cell.length_c   1.000
_cell.angle_alpha   90.00
_cell.angle_beta   90.00
_cell.angle_gamma   90.00
#
_symmetry.space_group_name_H-M   'P 1'
#
loop_
_entity.id
_entity.type
_entity.pdbx_description
1 polymer ?
#
loop_
_entity_poly.entity_id
_entity_poly.type
_entity_poly.pdbx_seq_one_letter_code
_entity_poly.pdbx_strand_id
1 'polypeptide(L)'
;MLDLQQYATTITKQGLISNRMRKAKTKKATILTQSASVNKMHDMTTEEVLSELALFGDEKTKNTYMKLGAKEPLFGVKVQDLKKILKKTKKDHELSLELYATGNYDAMYLAGLMADEQHITKEQLDLWVSQAYFSYLSEYTVPWVAAETEYGFGLGMEWILSNKETIASAGWATLAYYAALHDDKKLDIKTYIELLGKVEKEIHGAQNRVRYAMNGFVISIGSYVKELTEKSQDVAKKIGKVTVDVGGTACKVPLAIDYIDKVISKGRIGVKRKTARC
;
A
#
# COMPACT_ATOMS: atom_id res chain seq x y z
N MET A 1 48.52 13.65 33.26
CA MET A 1 49.13 12.44 32.63
C MET A 1 48.25 11.26 32.99
N LEU A 2 47.42 10.82 32.07
CA LEU A 2 46.60 9.61 32.25
C LEU A 2 47.46 8.39 31.91
N ASP A 3 47.43 7.45 32.83
CA ASP A 3 48.30 6.27 32.90
C ASP A 3 48.12 5.36 31.66
N LEU A 4 49.23 5.09 30.96
CA LEU A 4 49.28 4.22 29.79
C LEU A 4 48.77 2.79 30.06
N GLN A 5 48.73 2.35 31.31
CA GLN A 5 48.19 1.05 31.71
C GLN A 5 46.64 1.01 31.63
N GLN A 6 45.95 2.10 31.85
CA GLN A 6 44.47 2.18 31.68
C GLN A 6 44.07 2.13 30.21
N TYR A 7 44.91 2.66 29.32
CA TYR A 7 44.65 2.64 27.88
C TYR A 7 44.80 1.23 27.28
N ALA A 8 45.80 0.47 27.73
CA ALA A 8 46.02 -0.92 27.29
C ALA A 8 44.91 -1.88 27.74
N THR A 9 44.34 -1.66 28.94
CA THR A 9 43.25 -2.50 29.48
C THR A 9 41.92 -2.24 28.75
N THR A 10 41.69 -1.02 28.26
CA THR A 10 40.48 -0.66 27.51
C THR A 10 40.49 -1.24 26.10
N ILE A 11 41.64 -1.25 25.43
CA ILE A 11 41.81 -1.83 24.08
C ILE A 11 41.60 -3.35 24.10
N THR A 12 42.11 -4.04 25.12
CA THR A 12 41.96 -5.50 25.26
C THR A 12 40.53 -5.91 25.56
N LYS A 13 39.79 -5.13 26.36
CA LYS A 13 38.37 -5.37 26.60
C LYS A 13 37.52 -5.12 25.36
N GLN A 14 37.81 -4.09 24.57
CA GLN A 14 37.10 -3.83 23.31
C GLN A 14 37.40 -4.90 22.25
N GLY A 15 38.61 -5.39 22.16
CA GLY A 15 38.99 -6.49 21.26
C GLY A 15 38.30 -7.81 21.61
N LEU A 16 38.13 -8.13 22.89
CA LEU A 16 37.42 -9.32 23.36
C LEU A 16 35.90 -9.24 23.14
N ILE A 17 35.32 -8.06 23.28
CA ILE A 17 33.89 -7.83 22.99
C ILE A 17 33.63 -7.95 21.48
N SER A 18 34.50 -7.38 20.63
CA SER A 18 34.40 -7.48 19.18
C SER A 18 34.52 -8.93 18.69
N ASN A 19 35.42 -9.72 19.23
CA ASN A 19 35.59 -11.16 18.88
C ASN A 19 34.40 -12.02 19.38
N ARG A 20 33.83 -11.71 20.56
CA ARG A 20 32.62 -12.38 21.02
C ARG A 20 31.39 -12.06 20.13
N MET A 21 31.23 -10.79 19.69
CA MET A 21 30.15 -10.40 18.77
C MET A 21 30.34 -11.03 17.38
N ARG A 22 31.55 -11.13 16.85
CA ARG A 22 31.83 -11.83 15.58
C ARG A 22 31.47 -13.32 15.67
N LYS A 23 31.89 -14.02 16.72
CA LYS A 23 31.53 -15.45 16.93
C LYS A 23 30.06 -15.67 17.14
N ALA A 24 29.34 -14.74 17.79
CA ALA A 24 27.87 -14.80 17.95
C ALA A 24 27.15 -14.56 16.62
N LYS A 25 27.62 -13.60 15.79
CA LYS A 25 27.06 -13.37 14.44
C LYS A 25 27.28 -14.56 13.51
N THR A 26 28.47 -15.19 13.53
CA THR A 26 28.76 -16.37 12.69
C THR A 26 27.93 -17.58 13.13
N LYS A 27 27.75 -17.80 14.43
CA LYS A 27 26.93 -18.89 14.97
C LYS A 27 25.43 -18.66 14.66
N LYS A 28 24.95 -17.38 14.69
CA LYS A 28 23.59 -17.01 14.34
C LYS A 28 23.33 -17.14 12.83
N ALA A 29 24.32 -16.82 11.99
CA ALA A 29 24.24 -17.02 10.53
C ALA A 29 24.22 -18.52 10.19
N THR A 30 25.03 -19.36 10.84
CA THR A 30 25.03 -20.82 10.60
C THR A 30 23.76 -21.50 11.12
N ILE A 31 23.15 -20.99 12.19
CA ILE A 31 21.86 -21.49 12.71
C ILE A 31 20.71 -21.05 11.79
N LEU A 32 20.77 -19.85 11.20
CA LEU A 32 19.78 -19.36 10.25
C LEU A 32 19.82 -20.11 8.91
N THR A 33 21.01 -20.60 8.50
CA THR A 33 21.13 -21.44 7.28
C THR A 33 20.75 -22.91 7.51
N GLN A 34 20.70 -23.38 8.77
CA GLN A 34 20.26 -24.75 9.08
C GLN A 34 18.78 -24.87 9.49
N SER A 35 18.07 -23.76 9.80
CA SER A 35 16.64 -23.78 10.10
C SER A 35 15.74 -23.53 8.88
N ALA A 36 16.31 -23.34 7.69
CA ALA A 36 15.59 -23.03 6.46
C ALA A 36 15.16 -24.26 5.66
N SER A 37 15.01 -25.43 6.28
CA SER A 37 14.37 -26.59 5.64
C SER A 37 13.15 -27.07 6.43
N VAL A 38 12.26 -26.18 6.81
CA VAL A 38 10.87 -26.56 6.96
C VAL A 38 10.26 -26.46 5.56
N ASN A 39 10.17 -27.58 4.86
CA ASN A 39 9.39 -27.71 3.63
C ASN A 39 7.93 -27.30 3.90
N LYS A 40 7.66 -25.98 3.89
CA LYS A 40 6.35 -25.48 3.59
C LYS A 40 6.23 -25.69 2.08
N MET A 41 5.50 -26.72 1.68
CA MET A 41 5.15 -26.96 0.28
C MET A 41 4.29 -25.76 -0.13
N HIS A 42 4.91 -24.71 -0.69
CA HIS A 42 4.19 -23.70 -1.44
C HIS A 42 3.54 -24.41 -2.64
N ASP A 43 2.29 -24.12 -2.92
CA ASP A 43 1.63 -24.66 -4.12
C ASP A 43 2.34 -24.17 -5.41
N MET A 44 3.11 -23.05 -5.36
CA MET A 44 3.95 -22.49 -6.43
C MET A 44 5.12 -21.69 -5.85
N THR A 45 6.27 -21.69 -6.56
CA THR A 45 7.42 -20.83 -6.25
C THR A 45 7.30 -19.46 -6.92
N THR A 46 8.12 -18.50 -6.47
CA THR A 46 8.22 -17.15 -7.09
C THR A 46 8.55 -17.24 -8.58
N GLU A 47 9.47 -18.13 -8.99
CA GLU A 47 9.87 -18.33 -10.39
C GLU A 47 8.74 -18.91 -11.23
N GLU A 48 7.97 -19.86 -10.68
CA GLU A 48 6.81 -20.43 -11.34
C GLU A 48 5.71 -19.38 -11.54
N VAL A 49 5.46 -18.54 -10.53
CA VAL A 49 4.50 -17.44 -10.64
C VAL A 49 4.96 -16.41 -11.67
N LEU A 50 6.23 -16.01 -11.68
CA LEU A 50 6.76 -15.08 -12.69
C LEU A 50 6.65 -15.66 -14.11
N SER A 51 6.89 -16.97 -14.27
CA SER A 51 6.74 -17.66 -15.55
C SER A 51 5.28 -17.66 -16.02
N GLU A 52 4.32 -17.90 -15.13
CA GLU A 52 2.89 -17.80 -15.46
C GLU A 52 2.48 -16.36 -15.80
N LEU A 53 2.96 -15.37 -15.05
CA LEU A 53 2.71 -13.96 -15.34
C LEU A 53 3.19 -13.59 -16.75
N ALA A 54 4.39 -14.06 -17.12
CA ALA A 54 4.94 -13.85 -18.46
C ALA A 54 4.06 -14.45 -19.57
N LEU A 55 3.48 -15.63 -19.34
CA LEU A 55 2.56 -16.27 -20.30
C LEU A 55 1.25 -15.48 -20.48
N PHE A 56 0.79 -14.76 -19.46
CA PHE A 56 -0.39 -13.89 -19.53
C PHE A 56 -0.07 -12.46 -19.97
N GLY A 57 1.19 -12.15 -20.25
CA GLY A 57 1.64 -10.83 -20.70
C GLY A 57 0.92 -10.41 -21.99
N ASP A 58 0.55 -9.12 -22.06
CA ASP A 58 -0.14 -8.52 -23.20
C ASP A 58 0.50 -7.16 -23.51
N GLU A 59 1.11 -7.05 -24.67
CA GLU A 59 1.84 -5.84 -25.08
C GLU A 59 0.96 -4.58 -25.08
N LYS A 60 -0.31 -4.69 -25.44
CA LYS A 60 -1.25 -3.56 -25.43
C LYS A 60 -1.49 -3.07 -23.99
N THR A 61 -1.67 -4.00 -23.06
CA THR A 61 -1.84 -3.72 -21.63
C THR A 61 -0.55 -3.14 -21.04
N LYS A 62 0.60 -3.74 -21.36
CA LYS A 62 1.93 -3.25 -20.97
C LYS A 62 2.14 -1.80 -21.41
N ASN A 63 1.92 -1.51 -22.67
CA ASN A 63 2.03 -0.16 -23.21
C ASN A 63 1.07 0.85 -22.53
N THR A 64 -0.13 0.39 -22.15
CA THR A 64 -1.07 1.22 -21.40
C THR A 64 -0.54 1.54 -20.00
N TYR A 65 -0.03 0.55 -19.28
CA TYR A 65 0.56 0.76 -17.95
C TYR A 65 1.79 1.66 -18.00
N MET A 66 2.66 1.50 -19.01
CA MET A 66 3.82 2.36 -19.19
C MET A 66 3.43 3.83 -19.47
N LYS A 67 2.39 4.08 -20.27
CA LYS A 67 1.84 5.44 -20.46
C LYS A 67 1.29 6.05 -19.17
N LEU A 68 0.80 5.22 -18.25
CA LEU A 68 0.32 5.64 -16.93
C LEU A 68 1.46 5.83 -15.90
N GLY A 69 2.70 5.52 -16.27
CA GLY A 69 3.88 5.68 -15.42
C GLY A 69 4.47 4.40 -14.83
N ALA A 70 3.98 3.22 -15.23
CA ALA A 70 4.64 1.97 -14.88
C ALA A 70 6.02 1.87 -15.54
N LYS A 71 6.94 1.11 -14.93
CA LYS A 71 8.31 0.90 -15.41
C LYS A 71 8.62 -0.59 -15.46
N GLU A 72 9.55 -0.95 -16.33
CA GLU A 72 10.12 -2.30 -16.34
C GLU A 72 10.76 -2.65 -14.98
N PRO A 73 10.70 -3.92 -14.54
CA PRO A 73 10.10 -5.04 -15.26
C PRO A 73 8.57 -5.15 -15.09
N LEU A 74 7.85 -5.40 -16.18
CA LEU A 74 6.42 -5.75 -16.18
C LEU A 74 6.07 -6.56 -17.42
N PHE A 75 5.05 -7.39 -17.32
CA PHE A 75 4.54 -8.21 -18.41
C PHE A 75 3.26 -7.64 -19.04
N GLY A 76 2.53 -6.79 -18.32
CA GLY A 76 1.25 -6.24 -18.75
C GLY A 76 0.09 -7.21 -18.57
N VAL A 77 0.00 -7.86 -17.42
CA VAL A 77 -1.03 -8.85 -17.14
C VAL A 77 -2.34 -8.17 -16.77
N LYS A 78 -3.46 -8.60 -17.34
CA LYS A 78 -4.77 -8.09 -16.98
C LYS A 78 -5.20 -8.61 -15.61
N VAL A 79 -5.91 -7.78 -14.83
CA VAL A 79 -6.35 -8.15 -13.46
C VAL A 79 -7.14 -9.46 -13.43
N GLN A 80 -7.96 -9.74 -14.44
CA GLN A 80 -8.70 -11.01 -14.55
C GLN A 80 -7.78 -12.23 -14.63
N ASP A 81 -6.59 -12.08 -15.24
CA ASP A 81 -5.61 -13.15 -15.41
C ASP A 81 -4.75 -13.29 -14.15
N LEU A 82 -4.41 -12.18 -13.46
CA LEU A 82 -3.85 -12.21 -12.10
C LEU A 82 -4.75 -13.01 -11.13
N LYS A 83 -6.07 -12.84 -11.22
CA LYS A 83 -7.02 -13.62 -10.40
C LYS A 83 -7.03 -15.12 -10.71
N LYS A 84 -6.64 -15.55 -11.92
CA LYS A 84 -6.47 -16.98 -12.22
C LYS A 84 -5.27 -17.56 -11.49
N ILE A 85 -4.15 -16.82 -11.44
CA ILE A 85 -2.96 -17.21 -10.67
C ILE A 85 -3.28 -17.21 -9.18
N LEU A 86 -3.93 -16.16 -8.67
CA LEU A 86 -4.36 -16.08 -7.27
C LEU A 86 -5.22 -17.27 -6.82
N LYS A 87 -6.05 -17.83 -7.69
CA LYS A 87 -6.83 -19.04 -7.37
C LYS A 87 -5.96 -20.28 -7.15
N LYS A 88 -4.80 -20.36 -7.77
CA LYS A 88 -3.84 -21.45 -7.60
C LYS A 88 -3.00 -21.26 -6.35
N THR A 89 -2.44 -20.06 -6.16
CA THR A 89 -1.56 -19.74 -5.04
C THR A 89 -2.32 -19.51 -3.73
N LYS A 90 -3.62 -19.10 -3.80
CA LYS A 90 -4.45 -18.72 -2.65
C LYS A 90 -3.84 -17.54 -1.86
N LYS A 91 -4.10 -17.46 -0.53
CA LYS A 91 -3.38 -16.59 0.39
C LYS A 91 -2.09 -17.28 0.79
N ASP A 92 -0.96 -16.70 0.43
CA ASP A 92 0.38 -17.14 0.85
C ASP A 92 1.19 -15.91 1.22
N HIS A 93 1.41 -15.72 2.52
CA HIS A 93 2.07 -14.53 3.04
C HIS A 93 3.53 -14.44 2.60
N GLU A 94 4.29 -15.53 2.76
CA GLU A 94 5.72 -15.55 2.39
C GLU A 94 5.91 -15.33 0.90
N LEU A 95 5.17 -16.05 0.07
CA LEU A 95 5.19 -15.88 -1.38
C LEU A 95 4.80 -14.45 -1.78
N SER A 96 3.85 -13.82 -1.08
CA SER A 96 3.49 -12.43 -1.33
C SER A 96 4.64 -11.45 -1.07
N LEU A 97 5.43 -11.67 -0.02
CA LEU A 97 6.61 -10.86 0.28
C LEU A 97 7.69 -11.03 -0.79
N GLU A 98 7.94 -12.27 -1.22
CA GLU A 98 8.91 -12.57 -2.27
C GLU A 98 8.50 -11.94 -3.60
N LEU A 99 7.23 -12.09 -4.01
CA LEU A 99 6.70 -11.51 -5.24
C LEU A 99 6.81 -9.98 -5.24
N TYR A 100 6.50 -9.32 -4.12
CA TYR A 100 6.64 -7.86 -4.02
C TYR A 100 8.11 -7.43 -4.15
N ALA A 101 9.02 -8.18 -3.57
CA ALA A 101 10.47 -7.92 -3.61
C ALA A 101 11.09 -8.07 -5.01
N THR A 102 10.41 -8.74 -5.97
CA THR A 102 10.90 -8.85 -7.35
C THR A 102 10.98 -7.52 -8.10
N GLY A 103 10.23 -6.51 -7.67
CA GLY A 103 10.09 -5.23 -8.37
C GLY A 103 9.32 -5.32 -9.71
N ASN A 104 8.88 -6.51 -10.12
CA ASN A 104 8.02 -6.67 -11.28
C ASN A 104 6.61 -6.18 -10.94
N TYR A 105 6.07 -5.25 -11.73
CA TYR A 105 4.78 -4.62 -11.43
C TYR A 105 3.63 -5.63 -11.28
N ASP A 106 3.53 -6.61 -12.18
CA ASP A 106 2.42 -7.57 -12.16
C ASP A 106 2.53 -8.50 -10.94
N ALA A 107 3.75 -8.88 -10.56
CA ALA A 107 4.04 -9.65 -9.35
C ALA A 107 3.76 -8.85 -8.08
N MET A 108 4.15 -7.56 -8.03
CA MET A 108 3.85 -6.67 -6.90
C MET A 108 2.34 -6.47 -6.73
N TYR A 109 1.60 -6.32 -7.83
CA TYR A 109 0.14 -6.20 -7.77
C TYR A 109 -0.52 -7.49 -7.27
N LEU A 110 -0.06 -8.66 -7.79
CA LEU A 110 -0.52 -9.97 -7.33
C LEU A 110 -0.21 -10.19 -5.84
N ALA A 111 0.97 -9.78 -5.39
CA ALA A 111 1.35 -9.82 -3.98
C ALA A 111 0.33 -9.11 -3.06
N GLY A 112 -0.14 -7.93 -3.47
CA GLY A 112 -1.18 -7.22 -2.71
C GLY A 112 -2.53 -7.93 -2.68
N LEU A 113 -2.87 -8.68 -3.73
CA LEU A 113 -4.08 -9.52 -3.73
C LEU A 113 -3.93 -10.76 -2.85
N MET A 114 -2.70 -11.26 -2.70
CA MET A 114 -2.35 -12.52 -2.02
C MET A 114 -2.03 -12.32 -0.54
N ALA A 115 -1.46 -11.18 -0.17
CA ALA A 115 -0.94 -10.92 1.17
C ALA A 115 -1.94 -11.24 2.28
N ASP A 116 -1.45 -11.75 3.40
CA ASP A 116 -2.25 -11.99 4.58
C ASP A 116 -2.17 -10.79 5.53
N GLU A 117 -3.27 -10.08 5.65
CA GLU A 117 -3.41 -8.90 6.51
C GLU A 117 -3.24 -9.19 8.00
N GLN A 118 -3.31 -10.46 8.42
CA GLN A 118 -3.09 -10.86 9.82
C GLN A 118 -1.61 -11.10 10.14
N HIS A 119 -0.78 -11.31 9.14
CA HIS A 119 0.64 -11.66 9.30
C HIS A 119 1.58 -10.54 8.84
N ILE A 120 1.14 -9.65 7.96
CA ILE A 120 1.99 -8.55 7.47
C ILE A 120 2.27 -7.55 8.59
N THR A 121 3.55 -7.17 8.75
CA THR A 121 3.97 -6.23 9.80
C THR A 121 3.93 -4.77 9.30
N LYS A 122 3.98 -3.83 10.26
CA LYS A 122 4.10 -2.40 9.96
C LYS A 122 5.34 -2.12 9.11
N GLU A 123 6.48 -2.70 9.47
CA GLU A 123 7.76 -2.52 8.79
C GLU A 123 7.71 -3.04 7.34
N GLN A 124 7.02 -4.15 7.10
CA GLN A 124 6.81 -4.67 5.74
C GLN A 124 5.94 -3.73 4.91
N LEU A 125 4.88 -3.16 5.49
CA LEU A 125 4.03 -2.17 4.82
C LEU A 125 4.78 -0.87 4.53
N ASP A 126 5.63 -0.40 5.45
CA ASP A 126 6.50 0.77 5.24
C ASP A 126 7.53 0.51 4.14
N LEU A 127 8.08 -0.71 4.07
CA LEU A 127 8.94 -1.11 2.97
C LEU A 127 8.16 -1.12 1.64
N TRP A 128 6.99 -1.73 1.61
CA TRP A 128 6.16 -1.82 0.40
C TRP A 128 5.76 -0.44 -0.13
N VAL A 129 5.31 0.48 0.73
CA VAL A 129 4.94 1.83 0.30
C VAL A 129 6.14 2.62 -0.22
N SER A 130 7.34 2.40 0.35
CA SER A 130 8.57 3.03 -0.11
C SER A 130 8.99 2.58 -1.52
N GLN A 131 8.64 1.36 -1.90
CA GLN A 131 8.90 0.72 -3.19
C GLN A 131 7.76 0.88 -4.20
N ALA A 132 6.61 1.38 -3.78
CA ALA A 132 5.44 1.60 -4.63
C ALA A 132 5.67 2.79 -5.57
N TYR A 133 6.36 2.55 -6.68
CA TYR A 133 6.79 3.57 -7.65
C TYR A 133 5.71 4.00 -8.64
N PHE A 134 4.62 3.26 -8.73
CA PHE A 134 3.53 3.45 -9.69
C PHE A 134 2.19 3.62 -8.96
N SER A 135 1.29 4.45 -9.52
CA SER A 135 0.03 4.79 -8.85
C SER A 135 -0.85 3.59 -8.53
N TYR A 136 -0.85 2.53 -9.33
CA TYR A 136 -1.61 1.32 -9.04
C TYR A 136 -1.05 0.55 -7.83
N LEU A 137 0.25 0.67 -7.56
CA LEU A 137 0.84 0.12 -6.34
C LEU A 137 0.55 1.02 -5.13
N SER A 138 0.75 2.34 -5.28
CA SER A 138 0.62 3.29 -4.19
C SER A 138 -0.82 3.67 -3.83
N GLU A 139 -1.78 3.58 -4.75
CA GLU A 139 -3.17 3.97 -4.50
C GLU A 139 -4.11 2.78 -4.33
N TYR A 140 -3.66 1.57 -4.72
CA TYR A 140 -4.47 0.35 -4.63
C TYR A 140 -3.74 -0.74 -3.86
N THR A 141 -2.68 -1.33 -4.43
CA THR A 141 -2.02 -2.54 -3.90
C THR A 141 -1.64 -2.42 -2.42
N VAL A 142 -0.81 -1.44 -2.07
CA VAL A 142 -0.35 -1.24 -0.69
C VAL A 142 -1.47 -0.76 0.22
N PRO A 143 -2.29 0.25 -0.16
CA PRO A 143 -3.42 0.70 0.66
C PRO A 143 -4.46 -0.37 0.94
N TRP A 144 -4.72 -1.31 0.01
CA TRP A 144 -5.65 -2.41 0.28
C TRP A 144 -5.21 -3.25 1.46
N VAL A 145 -3.95 -3.66 1.44
CA VAL A 145 -3.40 -4.51 2.50
C VAL A 145 -3.32 -3.73 3.80
N ALA A 146 -2.78 -2.51 3.76
CA ALA A 146 -2.65 -1.67 4.95
C ALA A 146 -4.00 -1.39 5.62
N ALA A 147 -5.03 -1.06 4.85
CA ALA A 147 -6.36 -0.75 5.39
C ALA A 147 -7.07 -1.94 6.05
N GLU A 148 -6.70 -3.18 5.69
CA GLU A 148 -7.23 -4.40 6.28
C GLU A 148 -6.49 -4.82 7.56
N THR A 149 -5.36 -4.16 7.92
CA THR A 149 -4.60 -4.40 9.16
C THR A 149 -5.03 -3.48 10.30
N GLU A 150 -4.62 -3.82 11.51
CA GLU A 150 -4.77 -2.94 12.68
C GLU A 150 -3.95 -1.65 12.56
N TYR A 151 -2.89 -1.64 11.75
CA TYR A 151 -2.02 -0.48 11.53
C TYR A 151 -2.63 0.55 10.56
N GLY A 152 -3.66 0.19 9.81
CA GLY A 152 -4.15 0.92 8.63
C GLY A 152 -4.43 2.39 8.88
N PHE A 153 -5.13 2.74 9.97
CA PHE A 153 -5.39 4.15 10.30
C PHE A 153 -4.11 4.90 10.63
N GLY A 154 -3.26 4.34 11.50
CA GLY A 154 -1.99 4.95 11.88
C GLY A 154 -1.04 5.16 10.72
N LEU A 155 -0.88 4.15 9.85
CA LEU A 155 -0.08 4.23 8.63
C LEU A 155 -0.63 5.28 7.66
N GLY A 156 -1.95 5.32 7.46
CA GLY A 156 -2.58 6.34 6.64
C GLY A 156 -2.26 7.75 7.13
N MET A 157 -2.39 8.01 8.44
CA MET A 157 -2.07 9.30 9.06
C MET A 157 -0.58 9.66 8.95
N GLU A 158 0.32 8.69 9.07
CA GLU A 158 1.76 8.90 8.91
C GLU A 158 2.11 9.21 7.45
N TRP A 159 1.61 8.42 6.50
CA TRP A 159 1.97 8.52 5.10
C TRP A 159 1.44 9.80 4.42
N ILE A 160 0.29 10.36 4.83
CA ILE A 160 -0.21 11.63 4.27
C ILE A 160 0.73 12.82 4.55
N LEU A 161 1.65 12.70 5.50
CA LEU A 161 2.64 13.74 5.83
C LEU A 161 3.89 13.67 4.95
N SER A 162 4.03 12.63 4.12
CA SER A 162 5.21 12.45 3.27
C SER A 162 5.29 13.50 2.16
N ASN A 163 6.50 13.96 1.87
CA ASN A 163 6.78 14.80 0.71
C ASN A 163 6.89 13.99 -0.61
N LYS A 164 6.94 12.65 -0.53
CA LYS A 164 6.94 11.76 -1.70
C LYS A 164 5.50 11.53 -2.15
N GLU A 165 5.20 11.90 -3.38
CA GLU A 165 3.86 11.82 -3.97
C GLU A 165 3.22 10.43 -3.83
N THR A 166 3.99 9.36 -4.12
CA THR A 166 3.49 7.98 -4.04
C THR A 166 3.15 7.57 -2.61
N ILE A 167 3.92 8.00 -1.61
CA ILE A 167 3.65 7.69 -0.21
C ILE A 167 2.46 8.51 0.30
N ALA A 168 2.41 9.81 -0.02
CA ALA A 168 1.30 10.65 0.39
C ALA A 168 -0.04 10.20 -0.24
N SER A 169 -0.04 9.81 -1.52
CA SER A 169 -1.23 9.27 -2.18
C SER A 169 -1.66 7.93 -1.57
N ALA A 170 -0.69 7.07 -1.18
CA ALA A 170 -0.98 5.83 -0.46
C ALA A 170 -1.65 6.09 0.89
N GLY A 171 -1.20 7.10 1.63
CA GLY A 171 -1.81 7.50 2.90
C GLY A 171 -3.28 7.88 2.76
N TRP A 172 -3.62 8.77 1.81
CA TRP A 172 -5.00 9.16 1.54
C TRP A 172 -5.86 7.98 1.07
N ALA A 173 -5.32 7.11 0.23
CA ALA A 173 -6.02 5.90 -0.22
C ALA A 173 -6.25 4.92 0.94
N THR A 174 -5.25 4.72 1.82
CA THR A 174 -5.37 3.84 3.00
C THR A 174 -6.48 4.33 3.93
N LEU A 175 -6.53 5.63 4.26
CA LEU A 175 -7.58 6.21 5.10
C LEU A 175 -8.97 6.06 4.46
N ALA A 176 -9.06 6.22 3.14
CA ALA A 176 -10.30 6.03 2.39
C ALA A 176 -10.80 4.58 2.46
N TYR A 177 -9.90 3.59 2.26
CA TYR A 177 -10.25 2.18 2.37
C TYR A 177 -10.54 1.77 3.81
N TYR A 178 -9.76 2.26 4.78
CA TYR A 178 -9.99 1.99 6.20
C TYR A 178 -11.41 2.41 6.62
N ALA A 179 -11.84 3.61 6.25
CA ALA A 179 -13.19 4.09 6.53
C ALA A 179 -14.28 3.27 5.82
N ALA A 180 -14.00 2.76 4.61
CA ALA A 180 -14.93 1.93 3.86
C ALA A 180 -15.12 0.52 4.44
N LEU A 181 -14.16 0.03 5.24
CA LEU A 181 -14.16 -1.31 5.81
C LEU A 181 -14.73 -1.35 7.23
N HIS A 182 -14.39 -0.36 8.05
CA HIS A 182 -14.65 -0.39 9.49
C HIS A 182 -15.99 0.24 9.85
N ASP A 183 -16.65 -0.33 10.87
CA ASP A 183 -17.89 0.25 11.44
C ASP A 183 -17.62 1.69 11.91
N ASP A 184 -18.60 2.59 11.73
CA ASP A 184 -18.49 4.00 12.09
C ASP A 184 -18.11 4.20 13.57
N LYS A 185 -18.56 3.30 14.46
CA LYS A 185 -18.22 3.33 15.89
C LYS A 185 -16.74 3.10 16.19
N LYS A 186 -15.99 2.54 15.24
CA LYS A 186 -14.54 2.30 15.35
C LYS A 186 -13.72 3.41 14.72
N LEU A 187 -14.36 4.37 14.05
CA LEU A 187 -13.68 5.46 13.37
C LEU A 187 -13.54 6.68 14.30
N ASP A 188 -12.41 7.33 14.26
CA ASP A 188 -12.22 8.64 14.86
C ASP A 188 -12.87 9.71 13.97
N ILE A 189 -14.19 9.89 14.13
CA ILE A 189 -15.00 10.81 13.34
C ILE A 189 -14.43 12.23 13.37
N LYS A 190 -13.92 12.68 14.51
CA LYS A 190 -13.31 14.01 14.65
C LYS A 190 -12.11 14.16 13.71
N THR A 191 -11.20 13.20 13.69
CA THR A 191 -10.06 13.22 12.78
C THR A 191 -10.51 13.19 11.32
N TYR A 192 -11.53 12.42 10.95
CA TYR A 192 -12.06 12.43 9.58
C TYR A 192 -12.68 13.78 9.19
N ILE A 193 -13.32 14.51 10.11
CA ILE A 193 -13.79 15.89 9.87
C ILE A 193 -12.61 16.83 9.61
N GLU A 194 -11.55 16.74 10.39
CA GLU A 194 -10.32 17.52 10.21
C GLU A 194 -9.66 17.22 8.86
N LEU A 195 -9.58 15.95 8.46
CA LEU A 195 -9.06 15.52 7.16
C LEU A 195 -9.90 16.03 5.99
N LEU A 196 -11.22 16.01 6.08
CA LEU A 196 -12.11 16.63 5.08
C LEU A 196 -11.83 18.13 4.95
N GLY A 197 -11.65 18.84 6.07
CA GLY A 197 -11.28 20.26 6.08
C GLY A 197 -9.87 20.51 5.50
N LYS A 198 -8.93 19.59 5.69
CA LYS A 198 -7.60 19.63 5.07
C LYS A 198 -7.71 19.46 3.53
N VAL A 199 -8.49 18.49 3.08
CA VAL A 199 -8.74 18.30 1.63
C VAL A 199 -9.35 19.56 1.01
N GLU A 200 -10.39 20.15 1.63
CA GLU A 200 -11.03 21.38 1.14
C GLU A 200 -10.03 22.50 0.87
N LYS A 201 -9.04 22.65 1.74
CA LYS A 201 -8.05 23.73 1.66
C LYS A 201 -6.89 23.44 0.70
N GLU A 202 -6.45 22.19 0.61
CA GLU A 202 -5.14 21.85 0.05
C GLU A 202 -5.20 21.10 -1.28
N ILE A 203 -6.34 20.51 -1.65
CA ILE A 203 -6.41 19.58 -2.79
C ILE A 203 -5.88 20.18 -4.12
N HIS A 204 -6.20 21.42 -4.41
CA HIS A 204 -5.81 22.04 -5.68
C HIS A 204 -4.31 22.41 -5.74
N GLY A 205 -3.65 22.58 -4.58
CA GLY A 205 -2.21 22.80 -4.47
C GLY A 205 -1.39 21.53 -4.30
N ALA A 206 -2.04 20.38 -4.07
CA ALA A 206 -1.36 19.12 -3.84
C ALA A 206 -0.71 18.55 -5.12
N GLN A 207 0.23 17.61 -4.95
CA GLN A 207 0.84 16.86 -6.05
C GLN A 207 -0.21 16.09 -6.86
N ASN A 208 0.10 15.78 -8.12
CA ASN A 208 -0.87 15.24 -9.09
C ASN A 208 -1.64 14.00 -8.58
N ARG A 209 -0.93 12.99 -8.12
CA ARG A 209 -1.58 11.75 -7.62
C ARG A 209 -2.18 11.91 -6.24
N VAL A 210 -1.64 12.81 -5.41
CA VAL A 210 -2.22 13.16 -4.12
C VAL A 210 -3.60 13.79 -4.31
N ARG A 211 -3.78 14.69 -5.29
CA ARG A 211 -5.10 15.25 -5.66
C ARG A 211 -6.10 14.16 -5.99
N TYR A 212 -5.67 13.15 -6.78
CA TYR A 212 -6.54 12.01 -7.12
C TYR A 212 -6.98 11.23 -5.89
N ALA A 213 -6.01 10.90 -5.00
CA ALA A 213 -6.29 10.16 -3.78
C ALA A 213 -7.15 10.96 -2.78
N MET A 214 -6.90 12.27 -2.62
CA MET A 214 -7.75 13.17 -1.81
C MET A 214 -9.19 13.23 -2.33
N ASN A 215 -9.38 13.32 -3.65
CA ASN A 215 -10.71 13.29 -4.26
C ASN A 215 -11.42 11.95 -3.98
N GLY A 216 -10.69 10.84 -4.13
CA GLY A 216 -11.16 9.50 -3.76
C GLY A 216 -11.52 9.36 -2.29
N PHE A 217 -10.75 10.00 -1.40
CA PHE A 217 -11.04 10.06 0.04
C PHE A 217 -12.37 10.74 0.32
N VAL A 218 -12.65 11.93 -0.26
CA VAL A 218 -13.95 12.62 -0.08
C VAL A 218 -15.11 11.73 -0.53
N ILE A 219 -14.97 11.08 -1.70
CA ILE A 219 -15.98 10.13 -2.21
C ILE A 219 -16.19 8.98 -1.22
N SER A 220 -15.10 8.40 -0.70
CA SER A 220 -15.16 7.27 0.22
C SER A 220 -15.85 7.65 1.53
N ILE A 221 -15.43 8.75 2.16
CA ILE A 221 -16.03 9.19 3.41
C ILE A 221 -17.51 9.49 3.22
N GLY A 222 -17.88 10.24 2.19
CA GLY A 222 -19.28 10.55 1.88
C GLY A 222 -20.16 9.33 1.54
N SER A 223 -19.54 8.25 1.08
CA SER A 223 -20.26 7.01 0.70
C SER A 223 -20.39 6.01 1.83
N TYR A 224 -19.36 5.89 2.65
CA TYR A 224 -19.23 4.78 3.63
C TYR A 224 -19.37 5.21 5.09
N VAL A 225 -19.24 6.50 5.41
CA VAL A 225 -19.39 7.02 6.78
C VAL A 225 -20.66 7.85 6.84
N LYS A 226 -21.76 7.23 7.30
CA LYS A 226 -23.10 7.80 7.22
C LYS A 226 -23.21 9.19 7.88
N GLU A 227 -22.57 9.35 9.03
CA GLU A 227 -22.57 10.61 9.79
C GLU A 227 -21.87 11.76 9.03
N LEU A 228 -20.93 11.44 8.14
CA LEU A 228 -20.13 12.41 7.41
C LEU A 228 -20.58 12.64 5.97
N THR A 229 -21.67 12.02 5.53
CA THR A 229 -22.18 12.15 4.15
C THR A 229 -22.43 13.58 3.75
N GLU A 230 -23.22 14.34 4.52
CA GLU A 230 -23.54 15.75 4.24
C GLU A 230 -22.29 16.63 4.26
N LYS A 231 -21.41 16.44 5.25
CA LYS A 231 -20.13 17.16 5.31
C LYS A 231 -19.25 16.88 4.10
N SER A 232 -19.21 15.63 3.64
CA SER A 232 -18.45 15.25 2.44
C SER A 232 -19.06 15.85 1.16
N GLN A 233 -20.39 15.95 1.05
CA GLN A 233 -21.06 16.63 -0.06
C GLN A 233 -20.71 18.12 -0.09
N ASP A 234 -20.66 18.79 1.06
CA ASP A 234 -20.28 20.19 1.15
C ASP A 234 -18.84 20.42 0.71
N VAL A 235 -17.90 19.56 1.17
CA VAL A 235 -16.51 19.59 0.73
C VAL A 235 -16.44 19.30 -0.77
N ALA A 236 -17.16 18.28 -1.27
CA ALA A 236 -17.18 17.92 -2.69
C ALA A 236 -17.67 19.07 -3.60
N LYS A 237 -18.69 19.83 -3.16
CA LYS A 237 -19.16 21.03 -3.87
C LYS A 237 -18.10 22.12 -3.91
N LYS A 238 -17.40 22.36 -2.79
CA LYS A 238 -16.38 23.40 -2.67
C LYS A 238 -15.12 23.09 -3.47
N ILE A 239 -14.64 21.84 -3.46
CA ILE A 239 -13.48 21.44 -4.26
C ILE A 239 -13.82 21.36 -5.76
N GLY A 240 -15.08 21.11 -6.11
CA GLY A 240 -15.53 21.05 -7.51
C GLY A 240 -14.72 20.08 -8.35
N LYS A 241 -14.39 20.50 -9.59
CA LYS A 241 -13.60 19.68 -10.52
C LYS A 241 -12.13 19.65 -10.12
N VAL A 242 -11.63 18.44 -9.82
CA VAL A 242 -10.21 18.20 -9.53
C VAL A 242 -9.46 17.81 -10.81
N THR A 243 -8.43 18.56 -11.16
CA THR A 243 -7.61 18.31 -12.35
C THR A 243 -6.44 17.40 -11.98
N VAL A 244 -6.33 16.26 -12.67
CA VAL A 244 -5.24 15.29 -12.50
C VAL A 244 -4.72 14.91 -13.88
N ASP A 245 -3.41 14.92 -14.07
CA ASP A 245 -2.79 14.32 -15.25
C ASP A 245 -2.89 12.80 -15.16
N VAL A 246 -3.54 12.20 -16.13
CA VAL A 246 -3.77 10.76 -16.24
C VAL A 246 -2.97 10.12 -17.38
N GLY A 247 -1.83 10.73 -17.75
CA GLY A 247 -0.89 10.19 -18.74
C GLY A 247 -1.47 10.12 -20.16
N GLY A 248 -2.37 11.04 -20.53
CA GLY A 248 -2.99 11.05 -21.86
C GLY A 248 -3.93 9.88 -22.12
N THR A 249 -4.36 9.16 -21.08
CA THR A 249 -5.34 8.08 -21.19
C THR A 249 -6.78 8.61 -21.18
N ALA A 250 -7.76 7.76 -21.53
CA ALA A 250 -9.19 8.08 -21.45
C ALA A 250 -9.74 8.06 -20.01
N CYS A 251 -8.90 7.85 -19.00
CA CYS A 251 -9.31 7.83 -17.60
C CYS A 251 -9.90 9.20 -17.19
N LYS A 252 -11.03 9.18 -16.51
CA LYS A 252 -11.69 10.40 -16.02
C LYS A 252 -11.49 10.49 -14.51
N VAL A 253 -11.18 11.71 -14.03
CA VAL A 253 -11.24 12.00 -12.60
C VAL A 253 -12.71 12.17 -12.24
N PRO A 254 -13.26 11.41 -11.29
CA PRO A 254 -14.67 11.52 -10.94
C PRO A 254 -14.95 12.86 -10.27
N LEU A 255 -16.11 13.46 -10.56
CA LEU A 255 -16.61 14.57 -9.77
C LEU A 255 -17.16 14.00 -8.45
N ALA A 256 -16.58 14.42 -7.33
CA ALA A 256 -16.85 13.78 -6.03
C ALA A 256 -18.33 13.87 -5.64
N ILE A 257 -18.96 15.01 -5.88
CA ILE A 257 -20.38 15.20 -5.56
C ILE A 257 -21.28 14.23 -6.33
N ASP A 258 -21.05 14.04 -7.65
CA ASP A 258 -21.87 13.15 -8.47
C ASP A 258 -21.79 11.68 -7.99
N TYR A 259 -20.60 11.28 -7.52
CA TYR A 259 -20.41 9.93 -6.99
C TYR A 259 -21.14 9.70 -5.66
N ILE A 260 -21.07 10.66 -4.74
CA ILE A 260 -21.77 10.60 -3.46
C ILE A 260 -23.28 10.58 -3.71
N ASP A 261 -23.81 11.48 -4.57
CA ASP A 261 -25.22 11.56 -4.91
C ASP A 261 -25.73 10.26 -5.57
N LYS A 262 -24.90 9.63 -6.40
CA LYS A 262 -25.21 8.32 -6.98
C LYS A 262 -25.30 7.21 -5.92
N VAL A 263 -24.49 7.26 -4.84
CA VAL A 263 -24.58 6.30 -3.74
C VAL A 263 -25.83 6.55 -2.91
N ILE A 264 -26.17 7.82 -2.66
CA ILE A 264 -27.42 8.24 -1.99
C ILE A 264 -28.63 7.73 -2.79
N SER A 265 -28.71 8.01 -4.10
CA SER A 265 -29.84 7.61 -4.95
C SER A 265 -30.06 6.10 -5.00
N LYS A 266 -29.02 5.31 -4.73
CA LYS A 266 -29.09 3.85 -4.63
C LYS A 266 -29.43 3.34 -3.23
N GLY A 267 -29.60 4.20 -2.24
CA GLY A 267 -29.85 3.83 -0.84
C GLY A 267 -28.70 3.06 -0.20
N ARG A 268 -27.44 3.30 -0.62
CA ARG A 268 -26.28 2.51 -0.20
C ARG A 268 -25.31 3.25 0.73
N ILE A 269 -25.71 4.40 1.27
CA ILE A 269 -24.90 5.17 2.22
C ILE A 269 -24.62 4.32 3.47
N GLY A 270 -23.35 4.31 3.90
CA GLY A 270 -22.90 3.60 5.08
C GLY A 270 -22.76 2.09 4.93
N VAL A 271 -23.01 1.54 3.72
CA VAL A 271 -22.85 0.09 3.47
C VAL A 271 -21.37 -0.23 3.34
N LYS A 272 -20.79 -0.79 4.39
CA LYS A 272 -19.36 -1.13 4.44
C LYS A 272 -18.98 -2.23 3.43
N ARG A 273 -17.73 -2.16 2.97
CA ARG A 273 -17.13 -3.20 2.12
C ARG A 273 -16.67 -4.38 2.97
N LYS A 274 -16.63 -5.56 2.37
CA LYS A 274 -16.09 -6.77 3.01
C LYS A 274 -14.56 -6.87 2.90
N THR A 275 -14.00 -6.25 1.88
CA THR A 275 -12.55 -6.21 1.60
C THR A 275 -12.21 -4.94 0.84
N ALA A 276 -11.00 -4.41 1.01
CA ALA A 276 -10.47 -3.31 0.23
C ALA A 276 -10.10 -3.76 -1.19
N ARG A 277 -9.71 -5.01 -1.35
CA ARG A 277 -9.20 -5.58 -2.61
C ARG A 277 -10.29 -5.72 -3.67
N CYS A 278 -9.90 -5.65 -4.93
CA CYS A 278 -10.81 -5.74 -6.07
C CYS A 278 -11.14 -7.20 -6.48
#